data_7a926c1b99949996b42d34f1bcd406b2
#
_entry.id   7a926c1b99949996b42d34f1bcd406b2
#
_cell.length_a   1.000
_cell.length_b   1.000
_cell.length_c   1.000
_cell.angle_alpha   90.00
_cell.angle_beta   90.00
_cell.angle_gamma   90.00
#
_symmetry.space_group_name_H-M   'P 1'
#
loop_
_entity.id
_entity.type
_entity.pdbx_description
1 polymer ?
#
loop_
_entity_poly.entity_id
_entity_poly.type
_entity_poly.pdbx_seq_one_letter_code
_entity_poly.pdbx_strand_id
1 'polypeptide(L)'
;DFLKAHQLLLQKLIKDSGTYRKQSVGIVKGSKVEHIAPPFENVPYLMKDLFEYLKDENEITLIKSCVFHYEMEFIHPFIDGNGRMGRLWQTLILMQDYPIFEFLPFETLISKNQKEYYNALSVSDKEGKSTKFIEYMLKIIEDSLIELLKNSIKKLTDNDRMILFLENQNTDFTRKHYMNYFKDISSATASRDLKNAVEKE
;
A
#
# COMPACT_ATOMS: atom_id res chain seq x y z
N ASP A 1 -6.69 4.39 19.82
CA ASP A 1 -7.17 4.71 18.44
C ASP A 1 -7.41 3.45 17.59
N PHE A 2 -6.56 2.41 17.67
CA PHE A 2 -6.67 1.18 16.88
C PHE A 2 -8.01 0.46 17.04
N LEU A 3 -8.41 0.17 18.27
CA LEU A 3 -9.71 -0.47 18.54
C LEU A 3 -10.90 0.41 18.13
N LYS A 4 -10.76 1.74 18.26
CA LYS A 4 -11.80 2.67 17.81
C LYS A 4 -11.92 2.68 16.29
N ALA A 5 -10.82 2.60 15.56
CA ALA A 5 -10.84 2.47 14.09
C ALA A 5 -11.55 1.19 13.65
N HIS A 6 -11.22 0.05 14.27
CA HIS A 6 -11.91 -1.21 14.02
C HIS A 6 -13.42 -1.11 14.31
N GLN A 7 -13.78 -0.46 15.43
CA GLN A 7 -15.18 -0.22 15.77
C GLN A 7 -15.90 0.58 14.67
N LEU A 8 -15.32 1.69 14.22
CA LEU A 8 -15.90 2.53 13.15
C LEU A 8 -16.04 1.78 11.84
N LEU A 9 -15.03 0.98 11.50
CA LEU A 9 -15.01 0.20 10.25
C LEU A 9 -16.08 -0.90 10.21
N LEU A 10 -16.43 -1.48 11.37
CA LEU A 10 -17.22 -2.72 11.43
C LEU A 10 -18.48 -2.62 12.31
N GLN A 11 -18.78 -1.48 12.92
CA GLN A 11 -19.88 -1.33 13.90
C GLN A 11 -21.28 -1.75 13.40
N LYS A 12 -21.48 -1.79 12.07
CA LYS A 12 -22.75 -2.22 11.46
C LYS A 12 -22.68 -3.64 10.87
N LEU A 13 -21.52 -4.27 10.92
CA LEU A 13 -21.26 -5.56 10.30
C LEU A 13 -21.09 -6.69 11.31
N ILE A 14 -20.46 -6.40 12.46
CA ILE A 14 -20.23 -7.40 13.52
C ILE A 14 -20.55 -6.83 14.89
N LYS A 15 -20.97 -7.72 15.83
CA LYS A 15 -21.39 -7.35 17.17
C LYS A 15 -20.21 -6.88 18.06
N ASP A 16 -19.06 -7.55 17.94
CA ASP A 16 -17.89 -7.33 18.81
C ASP A 16 -16.84 -6.40 18.18
N SER A 17 -17.32 -5.42 17.35
CA SER A 17 -16.43 -4.44 16.74
C SER A 17 -15.71 -3.59 17.79
N GLY A 18 -14.42 -3.36 17.61
CA GLY A 18 -13.59 -2.57 18.53
C GLY A 18 -13.05 -3.35 19.73
N THR A 19 -13.17 -4.68 19.74
CA THR A 19 -12.60 -5.53 20.80
C THR A 19 -11.76 -6.65 20.23
N TYR A 20 -10.68 -7.01 20.92
CA TYR A 20 -9.92 -8.19 20.57
C TYR A 20 -10.75 -9.46 20.75
N ARG A 21 -10.49 -10.47 19.94
CA ARG A 21 -11.13 -11.79 20.03
C ARG A 21 -10.90 -12.42 21.41
N LYS A 22 -11.87 -13.20 21.83
CA LYS A 22 -11.85 -13.96 23.10
C LYS A 22 -11.93 -15.47 22.86
N GLN A 23 -11.59 -15.90 21.64
CA GLN A 23 -11.57 -17.30 21.24
C GLN A 23 -10.46 -17.55 20.24
N SER A 24 -10.04 -18.81 20.11
CA SER A 24 -9.10 -19.24 19.10
C SER A 24 -9.72 -19.13 17.72
N VAL A 25 -8.92 -18.69 16.74
CA VAL A 25 -9.31 -18.59 15.34
C VAL A 25 -8.21 -19.17 14.46
N GLY A 26 -8.60 -19.62 13.27
CA GLY A 26 -7.68 -20.08 12.25
C GLY A 26 -8.23 -19.71 10.88
N ILE A 27 -7.35 -19.50 9.91
CA ILE A 27 -7.71 -19.26 8.52
C ILE A 27 -7.81 -20.63 7.83
N VAL A 28 -9.01 -20.94 7.33
CA VAL A 28 -9.31 -22.20 6.66
C VAL A 28 -9.63 -21.94 5.20
N LYS A 29 -8.99 -22.68 4.29
CA LYS A 29 -9.29 -22.65 2.86
C LYS A 29 -9.75 -24.03 2.40
N GLY A 30 -11.04 -24.16 2.15
CA GLY A 30 -11.67 -25.47 1.94
C GLY A 30 -11.56 -26.33 3.18
N SER A 31 -10.93 -27.51 3.07
CA SER A 31 -10.69 -28.43 4.19
C SER A 31 -9.30 -28.26 4.85
N LYS A 32 -8.48 -27.32 4.37
CA LYS A 32 -7.10 -27.14 4.84
C LYS A 32 -6.98 -25.92 5.75
N VAL A 33 -6.41 -26.12 6.94
CA VAL A 33 -6.01 -25.03 7.81
C VAL A 33 -4.73 -24.41 7.22
N GLU A 34 -4.79 -23.15 6.85
CA GLU A 34 -3.64 -22.43 6.27
C GLU A 34 -2.85 -21.69 7.33
N HIS A 35 -3.52 -21.16 8.36
CA HIS A 35 -2.89 -20.45 9.47
C HIS A 35 -3.65 -20.73 10.77
N ILE A 36 -2.93 -20.93 11.86
CA ILE A 36 -3.47 -20.99 13.22
C ILE A 36 -2.96 -19.77 13.97
N ALA A 37 -3.86 -18.83 14.26
CA ALA A 37 -3.49 -17.63 15.00
C ALA A 37 -3.04 -17.98 16.43
N PRO A 38 -2.18 -17.16 17.06
CA PRO A 38 -1.77 -17.32 18.45
C PRO A 38 -2.96 -17.44 19.42
N PRO A 39 -2.79 -18.05 20.60
CA PRO A 39 -3.81 -18.08 21.64
C PRO A 39 -4.38 -16.67 21.91
N PHE A 40 -5.70 -16.57 22.10
CA PHE A 40 -6.35 -15.25 22.24
C PHE A 40 -5.89 -14.49 23.49
N GLU A 41 -5.45 -15.20 24.53
CA GLU A 41 -4.89 -14.64 25.74
C GLU A 41 -3.61 -13.82 25.45
N ASN A 42 -2.86 -14.18 24.43
CA ASN A 42 -1.60 -13.52 24.05
C ASN A 42 -1.85 -12.28 23.16
N VAL A 43 -3.02 -12.14 22.54
CA VAL A 43 -3.30 -11.05 21.61
C VAL A 43 -3.02 -9.67 22.17
N PRO A 44 -3.44 -9.30 23.40
CA PRO A 44 -3.15 -7.97 23.94
C PRO A 44 -1.66 -7.67 24.09
N TYR A 45 -0.86 -8.69 24.42
CA TYR A 45 0.60 -8.57 24.60
C TYR A 45 1.28 -8.42 23.23
N LEU A 46 0.96 -9.31 22.28
CA LEU A 46 1.50 -9.27 20.93
C LEU A 46 1.17 -7.96 20.23
N MET A 47 -0.05 -7.45 20.37
CA MET A 47 -0.43 -6.15 19.81
C MET A 47 0.31 -5.00 20.50
N LYS A 48 0.57 -5.09 21.80
CA LYS A 48 1.39 -4.10 22.50
C LYS A 48 2.81 -4.08 21.94
N ASP A 49 3.43 -5.23 21.80
CA ASP A 49 4.79 -5.37 21.28
C ASP A 49 4.87 -4.87 19.82
N LEU A 50 3.85 -5.16 19.01
CA LEU A 50 3.75 -4.66 17.64
C LEU A 50 3.68 -3.12 17.58
N PHE A 51 2.94 -2.48 18.48
CA PHE A 51 2.91 -1.00 18.59
C PHE A 51 4.21 -0.42 19.17
N GLU A 52 4.92 -1.14 20.04
CA GLU A 52 6.27 -0.72 20.49
C GLU A 52 7.28 -0.77 19.33
N TYR A 53 7.23 -1.81 18.48
CA TYR A 53 8.06 -1.89 17.28
C TYR A 53 7.87 -0.67 16.36
N LEU A 54 6.68 -0.11 16.25
CA LEU A 54 6.46 1.09 15.43
C LEU A 54 7.25 2.33 15.92
N LYS A 55 7.71 2.33 17.16
CA LYS A 55 8.50 3.43 17.74
C LYS A 55 9.99 3.33 17.43
N ASP A 56 10.45 2.24 16.83
CA ASP A 56 11.85 2.11 16.42
C ASP A 56 12.19 3.12 15.32
N GLU A 57 13.01 4.10 15.64
CA GLU A 57 13.42 5.17 14.72
C GLU A 57 14.51 4.71 13.73
N ASN A 58 15.14 3.56 13.96
CA ASN A 58 16.19 3.04 13.09
C ASN A 58 15.64 2.23 11.91
N GLU A 59 14.38 1.78 11.98
CA GLU A 59 13.76 0.99 10.92
C GLU A 59 13.12 1.90 9.86
N ILE A 60 13.28 1.53 8.59
CA ILE A 60 12.72 2.26 7.45
C ILE A 60 11.18 2.14 7.45
N THR A 61 10.47 3.24 7.31
CA THR A 61 9.00 3.30 7.34
C THR A 61 8.34 2.33 6.34
N LEU A 62 8.93 2.16 5.14
CA LEU A 62 8.46 1.17 4.16
C LEU A 62 8.49 -0.25 4.73
N ILE A 63 9.59 -0.64 5.35
CA ILE A 63 9.75 -1.98 5.97
C ILE A 63 8.84 -2.10 7.18
N LYS A 64 8.86 -1.09 8.07
CA LYS A 64 8.03 -1.02 9.28
C LYS A 64 6.54 -1.23 8.95
N SER A 65 6.06 -0.61 7.90
CA SER A 65 4.67 -0.73 7.45
C SER A 65 4.33 -2.15 6.97
N CYS A 66 5.25 -2.79 6.25
CA CYS A 66 5.07 -4.17 5.77
C CYS A 66 5.13 -5.19 6.91
N VAL A 67 6.06 -5.01 7.86
CA VAL A 67 6.15 -5.86 9.07
C VAL A 67 4.87 -5.73 9.89
N PHE A 68 4.39 -4.50 10.12
CA PHE A 68 3.14 -4.29 10.85
C PHE A 68 1.97 -5.01 10.18
N HIS A 69 1.86 -4.92 8.87
CA HIS A 69 0.78 -5.59 8.13
C HIS A 69 0.88 -7.12 8.27
N TYR A 70 2.07 -7.70 8.11
CA TYR A 70 2.29 -9.13 8.28
C TYR A 70 1.92 -9.60 9.69
N GLU A 71 2.46 -8.94 10.72
CA GLU A 71 2.21 -9.30 12.12
C GLU A 71 0.73 -9.14 12.49
N MET A 72 0.06 -8.12 11.95
CA MET A 72 -1.37 -7.93 12.11
C MET A 72 -2.19 -9.11 11.57
N GLU A 73 -1.80 -9.63 10.39
CA GLU A 73 -2.43 -10.82 9.80
C GLU A 73 -2.06 -12.09 10.58
N PHE A 74 -0.83 -12.21 11.07
CA PHE A 74 -0.35 -13.35 11.85
C PHE A 74 -1.04 -13.41 13.23
N ILE A 75 -1.07 -12.31 13.97
CA ILE A 75 -1.70 -12.21 15.30
C ILE A 75 -3.22 -12.43 15.18
N HIS A 76 -3.81 -11.94 14.09
CA HIS A 76 -5.24 -12.03 13.80
C HIS A 76 -6.11 -11.58 14.99
N PRO A 77 -5.96 -10.34 15.47
CA PRO A 77 -6.49 -9.90 16.77
C PRO A 77 -8.02 -9.81 16.85
N PHE A 78 -8.72 -9.82 15.72
CA PHE A 78 -10.17 -9.68 15.66
C PHE A 78 -10.85 -10.93 15.11
N ILE A 79 -12.16 -11.06 15.35
CA ILE A 79 -12.97 -12.12 14.73
C ILE A 79 -13.15 -11.91 13.23
N ASP A 80 -13.25 -10.63 12.80
CA ASP A 80 -13.33 -10.22 11.39
C ASP A 80 -12.66 -8.87 11.20
N GLY A 81 -12.26 -8.53 9.97
CA GLY A 81 -11.71 -7.24 9.61
C GLY A 81 -10.21 -7.09 9.76
N ASN A 82 -9.47 -8.17 10.09
CA ASN A 82 -8.02 -8.10 10.26
C ASN A 82 -7.33 -7.58 8.99
N GLY A 83 -7.62 -8.12 7.81
CA GLY A 83 -7.06 -7.66 6.56
C GLY A 83 -7.35 -6.18 6.24
N ARG A 84 -8.57 -5.72 6.51
CA ARG A 84 -8.93 -4.30 6.34
C ARG A 84 -8.14 -3.41 7.30
N MET A 85 -7.97 -3.83 8.54
CA MET A 85 -7.19 -3.11 9.54
C MET A 85 -5.69 -3.12 9.21
N GLY A 86 -5.14 -4.25 8.77
CA GLY A 86 -3.74 -4.36 8.35
C GLY A 86 -3.42 -3.38 7.22
N ARG A 87 -4.24 -3.35 6.17
CA ARG A 87 -4.07 -2.42 5.04
C ARG A 87 -4.27 -0.96 5.44
N LEU A 88 -5.28 -0.66 6.24
CA LEU A 88 -5.51 0.69 6.75
C LEU A 88 -4.31 1.19 7.55
N TRP A 89 -3.79 0.37 8.48
CA TRP A 89 -2.65 0.77 9.30
C TRP A 89 -1.37 0.88 8.51
N GLN A 90 -1.15 -0.02 7.55
CA GLN A 90 -0.01 0.12 6.63
C GLN A 90 -0.03 1.46 5.90
N THR A 91 -1.19 1.85 5.37
CA THR A 91 -1.36 3.16 4.73
C THR A 91 -1.07 4.31 5.69
N LEU A 92 -1.62 4.27 6.91
CA LEU A 92 -1.39 5.31 7.93
C LEU A 92 0.08 5.42 8.34
N ILE A 93 0.79 4.29 8.48
CA ILE A 93 2.23 4.29 8.79
C ILE A 93 3.01 4.94 7.63
N LEU A 94 2.72 4.56 6.40
CA LEU A 94 3.40 5.13 5.22
C LEU A 94 3.13 6.62 5.04
N MET A 95 1.92 7.09 5.32
CA MET A 95 1.54 8.51 5.20
C MET A 95 2.31 9.42 6.16
N GLN A 96 2.89 8.91 7.24
CA GLN A 96 3.69 9.72 8.16
C GLN A 96 4.89 10.37 7.46
N ASP A 97 5.57 9.62 6.60
CA ASP A 97 6.76 10.08 5.88
C ASP A 97 6.47 10.37 4.39
N TYR A 98 5.43 9.75 3.84
CA TYR A 98 5.11 9.79 2.42
C TYR A 98 3.62 10.09 2.19
N PRO A 99 3.17 11.36 2.20
CA PRO A 99 1.74 11.71 2.07
C PRO A 99 1.07 11.18 0.81
N ILE A 100 1.85 10.87 -0.24
CA ILE A 100 1.34 10.31 -1.50
C ILE A 100 0.54 9.01 -1.30
N PHE A 101 0.80 8.27 -0.23
CA PHE A 101 0.13 7.00 0.07
C PHE A 101 -1.36 7.16 0.42
N GLU A 102 -1.84 8.36 0.73
CA GLU A 102 -3.29 8.65 0.83
C GLU A 102 -4.04 8.33 -0.47
N PHE A 103 -3.37 8.46 -1.61
CA PHE A 103 -3.97 8.31 -2.93
C PHE A 103 -3.70 6.96 -3.58
N LEU A 104 -2.99 6.05 -2.89
CA LEU A 104 -2.62 4.75 -3.46
C LEU A 104 -3.70 3.68 -3.20
N PRO A 105 -4.18 3.00 -4.24
CA PRO A 105 -5.26 2.03 -4.14
C PRO A 105 -4.77 0.63 -3.73
N PHE A 106 -4.11 0.47 -2.57
CA PHE A 106 -3.61 -0.83 -2.08
C PHE A 106 -4.68 -1.92 -2.08
N GLU A 107 -5.89 -1.59 -1.63
CA GLU A 107 -7.01 -2.52 -1.60
C GLU A 107 -7.30 -3.09 -3.00
N THR A 108 -7.32 -2.22 -4.01
CA THR A 108 -7.58 -2.63 -5.40
C THR A 108 -6.48 -3.53 -5.95
N LEU A 109 -5.20 -3.24 -5.66
CA LEU A 109 -4.07 -4.02 -6.17
C LEU A 109 -3.96 -5.37 -5.47
N ILE A 110 -4.13 -5.41 -4.16
CA ILE A 110 -4.17 -6.67 -3.40
C ILE A 110 -5.36 -7.52 -3.86
N SER A 111 -6.53 -6.91 -4.09
CA SER A 111 -7.71 -7.60 -4.60
C SER A 111 -7.47 -8.22 -5.99
N LYS A 112 -6.78 -7.51 -6.88
CA LYS A 112 -6.40 -8.04 -8.21
C LYS A 112 -5.41 -9.21 -8.12
N ASN A 113 -4.57 -9.25 -7.09
CA ASN A 113 -3.50 -10.23 -6.88
C ASN A 113 -3.71 -11.05 -5.60
N GLN A 114 -4.96 -11.33 -5.24
CA GLN A 114 -5.32 -11.96 -3.97
C GLN A 114 -4.65 -13.32 -3.73
N LYS A 115 -4.44 -14.09 -4.80
CA LYS A 115 -3.79 -15.41 -4.72
C LYS A 115 -2.33 -15.27 -4.28
N GLU A 116 -1.60 -14.33 -4.87
CA GLU A 116 -0.21 -14.03 -4.55
C GLU A 116 -0.08 -13.47 -3.13
N TYR A 117 -1.01 -12.62 -2.70
CA TYR A 117 -1.08 -12.10 -1.33
C TYR A 117 -1.18 -13.22 -0.29
N TYR A 118 -2.14 -14.12 -0.43
CA TYR A 118 -2.27 -15.25 0.49
C TYR A 118 -1.12 -16.25 0.39
N ASN A 119 -0.51 -16.40 -0.79
CA ASN A 119 0.69 -17.23 -0.93
C ASN A 119 1.87 -16.63 -0.18
N ALA A 120 2.08 -15.31 -0.27
CA ALA A 120 3.16 -14.63 0.46
C ALA A 120 2.99 -14.75 1.98
N LEU A 121 1.77 -14.60 2.51
CA LEU A 121 1.47 -14.86 3.92
C LEU A 121 1.77 -16.31 4.30
N SER A 122 1.25 -17.29 3.55
CA SER A 122 1.42 -18.71 3.86
C SER A 122 2.88 -19.18 3.81
N VAL A 123 3.67 -18.64 2.87
CA VAL A 123 5.11 -18.94 2.79
C VAL A 123 5.85 -18.34 3.99
N SER A 124 5.56 -17.09 4.32
CA SER A 124 6.15 -16.40 5.47
C SER A 124 5.86 -17.12 6.78
N ASP A 125 4.62 -17.56 6.99
CA ASP A 125 4.22 -18.33 8.19
C ASP A 125 4.98 -19.65 8.30
N LYS A 126 5.15 -20.39 7.19
CA LYS A 126 5.89 -21.66 7.18
C LYS A 126 7.38 -21.49 7.43
N GLU A 127 7.96 -20.41 6.95
CA GLU A 127 9.37 -20.09 7.14
C GLU A 127 9.64 -19.43 8.50
N GLY A 128 8.62 -19.00 9.22
CA GLY A 128 8.74 -18.23 10.45
C GLY A 128 9.44 -16.88 10.24
N LYS A 129 9.27 -16.27 9.05
CA LYS A 129 9.95 -15.04 8.65
C LYS A 129 9.04 -14.20 7.76
N SER A 130 8.94 -12.91 8.04
CA SER A 130 8.12 -11.96 7.25
C SER A 130 8.72 -11.60 5.88
N THR A 131 9.93 -12.03 5.55
CA THR A 131 10.70 -11.58 4.38
C THR A 131 9.91 -11.73 3.07
N LYS A 132 9.28 -12.88 2.83
CA LYS A 132 8.51 -13.12 1.58
C LYS A 132 7.29 -12.23 1.46
N PHE A 133 6.64 -11.94 2.57
CA PHE A 133 5.53 -11.00 2.59
C PHE A 133 6.01 -9.56 2.36
N ILE A 134 7.12 -9.16 2.97
CA ILE A 134 7.73 -7.84 2.75
C ILE A 134 8.10 -7.66 1.27
N GLU A 135 8.81 -8.62 0.65
CA GLU A 135 9.16 -8.58 -0.77
C GLU A 135 7.92 -8.39 -1.66
N TYR A 136 6.85 -9.14 -1.38
CA TYR A 136 5.57 -9.02 -2.09
C TYR A 136 4.96 -7.63 -1.92
N MET A 137 4.89 -7.11 -0.69
CA MET A 137 4.29 -5.80 -0.41
C MET A 137 5.08 -4.64 -1.01
N LEU A 138 6.41 -4.71 -1.00
CA LEU A 138 7.26 -3.72 -1.67
C LEU A 138 7.00 -3.70 -3.18
N LYS A 139 6.77 -4.86 -3.79
CA LYS A 139 6.38 -4.94 -5.21
C LYS A 139 5.00 -4.32 -5.46
N ILE A 140 4.02 -4.56 -4.60
CA ILE A 140 2.70 -3.93 -4.68
C ILE A 140 2.80 -2.41 -4.54
N ILE A 141 3.65 -1.91 -3.64
CA ILE A 141 3.92 -0.47 -3.46
C ILE A 141 4.51 0.11 -4.75
N GLU A 142 5.54 -0.51 -5.30
CA GLU A 142 6.18 -0.09 -6.56
C GLU A 142 5.17 -0.03 -7.70
N ASP A 143 4.38 -1.09 -7.91
CA ASP A 143 3.38 -1.16 -8.97
C ASP A 143 2.28 -0.10 -8.79
N SER A 144 1.88 0.19 -7.52
CA SER A 144 0.94 1.25 -7.18
C SER A 144 1.44 2.63 -7.58
N LEU A 145 2.70 2.93 -7.24
CA LEU A 145 3.35 4.20 -7.57
C LEU A 145 3.47 4.38 -9.09
N ILE A 146 3.86 3.32 -9.81
CA ILE A 146 3.94 3.33 -11.27
C ILE A 146 2.57 3.57 -11.90
N GLU A 147 1.50 2.92 -11.39
CA GLU A 147 0.14 3.12 -11.88
C GLU A 147 -0.35 4.56 -11.62
N LEU A 148 -0.06 5.10 -10.42
CA LEU A 148 -0.39 6.48 -10.07
C LEU A 148 0.31 7.48 -11.00
N LEU A 149 1.61 7.32 -11.23
CA LEU A 149 2.38 8.17 -12.14
C LEU A 149 1.81 8.15 -13.56
N LYS A 150 1.53 6.95 -14.11
CA LYS A 150 0.92 6.81 -15.44
C LYS A 150 -0.43 7.52 -15.55
N ASN A 151 -1.27 7.39 -14.53
CA ASN A 151 -2.59 8.02 -14.51
C ASN A 151 -2.50 9.54 -14.32
N SER A 152 -1.53 10.04 -13.56
CA SER A 152 -1.29 11.47 -13.37
C SER A 152 -0.79 12.11 -14.67
N ILE A 153 0.16 11.50 -15.36
CA ILE A 153 0.69 12.00 -16.64
C ILE A 153 -0.43 12.08 -17.70
N LYS A 154 -1.34 11.11 -17.75
CA LYS A 154 -2.48 11.13 -18.67
C LYS A 154 -3.51 12.24 -18.40
N LYS A 155 -3.55 12.74 -17.16
CA LYS A 155 -4.46 13.83 -16.75
C LYS A 155 -3.84 15.23 -16.84
N LEU A 156 -2.51 15.33 -17.03
CA LEU A 156 -1.84 16.62 -17.18
C LEU A 156 -2.37 17.36 -18.44
N THR A 157 -2.63 18.64 -18.30
CA THR A 157 -2.89 19.51 -19.45
C THR A 157 -1.58 19.72 -20.25
N ASP A 158 -1.68 20.29 -21.46
CA ASP A 158 -0.52 20.71 -22.25
C ASP A 158 0.39 21.66 -21.47
N ASN A 159 -0.21 22.61 -20.76
CA ASN A 159 0.48 23.58 -19.93
C ASN A 159 1.21 22.91 -18.74
N ASP A 160 0.53 22.01 -18.02
CA ASP A 160 1.11 21.29 -16.87
C ASP A 160 2.32 20.45 -17.31
N ARG A 161 2.19 19.74 -18.43
CA ARG A 161 3.31 18.96 -18.98
C ARG A 161 4.47 19.85 -19.38
N MET A 162 4.22 21.01 -19.95
CA MET A 162 5.28 21.93 -20.34
C MET A 162 6.02 22.50 -19.13
N ILE A 163 5.29 22.95 -18.10
CA ILE A 163 5.88 23.43 -16.83
C ILE A 163 6.77 22.35 -16.22
N LEU A 164 6.23 21.14 -16.05
CA LEU A 164 6.95 20.02 -15.44
C LEU A 164 8.20 19.63 -16.24
N PHE A 165 8.16 19.73 -17.57
CA PHE A 165 9.29 19.45 -18.43
C PHE A 165 10.37 20.51 -18.29
N LEU A 166 9.99 21.80 -18.30
CA LEU A 166 10.93 22.91 -18.20
C LEU A 166 11.62 23.00 -16.83
N GLU A 167 10.93 22.63 -15.74
CA GLU A 167 11.54 22.53 -14.40
C GLU A 167 12.72 21.54 -14.35
N ASN A 168 12.72 20.55 -15.24
CA ASN A 168 13.74 19.50 -15.31
C ASN A 168 14.70 19.66 -16.50
N GLN A 169 14.56 20.73 -17.32
CA GLN A 169 15.37 20.98 -18.50
C GLN A 169 15.91 22.42 -18.49
N ASN A 170 17.23 22.55 -18.35
CA ASN A 170 17.91 23.85 -18.29
C ASN A 170 18.61 24.25 -19.62
N THR A 171 18.35 23.52 -20.70
CA THR A 171 19.03 23.70 -22.01
C THR A 171 18.02 23.60 -23.14
N ASP A 172 18.44 24.04 -24.33
CA ASP A 172 17.67 23.83 -25.55
C ASP A 172 17.27 22.36 -25.73
N PHE A 173 16.02 22.14 -26.09
CA PHE A 173 15.50 20.80 -26.25
C PHE A 173 14.75 20.60 -27.58
N THR A 174 14.54 19.34 -27.92
CA THR A 174 13.81 18.92 -29.12
C THR A 174 12.53 18.17 -28.71
N ARG A 175 11.61 18.01 -29.69
CA ARG A 175 10.43 17.15 -29.51
C ARG A 175 10.82 15.74 -29.06
N LYS A 176 11.97 15.21 -29.51
CA LYS A 176 12.45 13.88 -29.11
C LYS A 176 12.79 13.86 -27.61
N HIS A 177 13.38 14.91 -27.06
CA HIS A 177 13.66 15.04 -25.63
C HIS A 177 12.35 15.06 -24.84
N TYR A 178 11.36 15.86 -25.28
CA TYR A 178 10.06 15.93 -24.67
C TYR A 178 9.31 14.58 -24.67
N MET A 179 9.32 13.85 -25.79
CA MET A 179 8.74 12.51 -25.89
C MET A 179 9.48 11.45 -25.07
N ASN A 180 10.80 11.58 -24.88
CA ASN A 180 11.56 10.69 -24.01
C ASN A 180 11.21 10.89 -22.51
N TYR A 181 10.89 12.13 -22.14
CA TYR A 181 10.45 12.46 -20.78
C TYR A 181 9.02 11.92 -20.53
N PHE A 182 8.10 12.19 -21.44
CA PHE A 182 6.71 11.70 -21.38
C PHE A 182 6.51 10.49 -22.32
N LYS A 183 6.95 9.32 -21.89
CA LYS A 183 6.93 8.09 -22.73
C LYS A 183 5.53 7.65 -23.15
N ASP A 184 4.49 8.06 -22.44
CA ASP A 184 3.10 7.63 -22.65
C ASP A 184 2.27 8.58 -23.51
N ILE A 185 2.84 9.67 -24.04
CA ILE A 185 2.14 10.57 -24.96
C ILE A 185 2.44 10.24 -26.42
N SER A 186 1.45 10.49 -27.31
CA SER A 186 1.65 10.32 -28.75
C SER A 186 2.53 11.45 -29.33
N SER A 187 3.15 11.17 -30.49
CA SER A 187 3.88 12.20 -31.24
C SER A 187 3.01 13.40 -31.62
N ALA A 188 1.72 13.15 -31.91
CA ALA A 188 0.76 14.20 -32.19
C ALA A 188 0.49 15.07 -30.96
N THR A 189 0.35 14.47 -29.79
CA THR A 189 0.20 15.19 -28.50
C THR A 189 1.44 16.04 -28.22
N ALA A 190 2.64 15.46 -28.33
CA ALA A 190 3.90 16.18 -28.12
C ALA A 190 4.03 17.40 -29.06
N SER A 191 3.70 17.24 -30.35
CA SER A 191 3.73 18.35 -31.31
C SER A 191 2.73 19.46 -30.97
N ARG A 192 1.52 19.10 -30.53
CA ARG A 192 0.50 20.06 -30.11
C ARG A 192 0.91 20.82 -28.85
N ASP A 193 1.43 20.12 -27.85
CA ASP A 193 1.87 20.74 -26.59
C ASP A 193 2.98 21.77 -26.84
N LEU A 194 3.99 21.39 -27.62
CA LEU A 194 5.10 22.28 -27.98
C LEU A 194 4.62 23.49 -28.82
N LYS A 195 3.71 23.26 -29.77
CA LYS A 195 3.13 24.36 -30.55
C LYS A 195 2.36 25.34 -29.65
N ASN A 196 1.50 24.81 -28.78
CA ASN A 196 0.71 25.64 -27.85
C ASN A 196 1.59 26.44 -26.88
N ALA A 197 2.74 25.88 -26.49
CA ALA A 197 3.71 26.60 -25.64
C ALA A 197 4.32 27.81 -26.37
N VAL A 198 4.75 27.65 -27.62
CA VAL A 198 5.34 28.72 -28.44
C VAL A 198 4.30 29.81 -28.77
N GLU A 199 3.01 29.46 -28.92
CA GLU A 199 1.94 30.44 -29.22
C GLU A 199 1.51 31.26 -27.98
N LYS A 200 1.92 30.84 -26.76
CA LYS A 200 1.59 31.52 -25.49
C LYS A 200 2.69 32.44 -24.97
N GLU A 201 3.90 32.42 -25.59
CA GLU A 201 4.95 33.42 -25.37
C GLU A 201 4.67 34.71 -26.14
#